data_3a38592be783a5b1dd73c833ad5973a2
#
_entry.id   3a38592be783a5b1dd73c833ad5973a2
#
_cell.length_a   1.000
_cell.length_b   1.000
_cell.length_c   1.000
_cell.angle_alpha   90.00
_cell.angle_beta   90.00
_cell.angle_gamma   90.00
#
_symmetry.space_group_name_H-M   'P 1'
#
loop_
_entity.id
_entity.type
_entity.pdbx_description
1 polymer ?
#
loop_
_entity_poly.entity_id
_entity_poly.type
_entity_poly.pdbx_seq_one_letter_code
_entity_poly.pdbx_strand_id
1 'polypeptide(L)'
;MDLISLIISIIGTIVTIVSAIYAYRQAEKAKKSATEAEEMKLSIEREYKKIELGKLLNSTKSTIELTRNLTTPANPAKKVRGLNYEDIISVLRKYIDNLKENCHYLPNDKETSTIAEYKKIETFISELVTENDQQKKYEIGDKIHNCVGEIVRVVKPYTDIK
;
A
#
# COMPACT_ATOMS: atom_id res chain seq x y z
N MET A 1 -58.15 -36.68 -32.21
CA MET A 1 -56.82 -36.51 -31.57
C MET A 1 -56.39 -37.90 -31.11
N ASP A 2 -55.30 -38.37 -31.66
CA ASP A 2 -54.82 -39.71 -31.33
C ASP A 2 -54.26 -39.73 -29.91
N LEU A 3 -54.61 -40.75 -29.11
CA LEU A 3 -54.19 -40.93 -27.75
C LEU A 3 -52.66 -40.79 -27.58
N ILE A 4 -51.93 -41.24 -28.60
CA ILE A 4 -50.47 -41.14 -28.68
C ILE A 4 -49.98 -39.69 -28.70
N SER A 5 -50.63 -38.78 -29.46
CA SER A 5 -50.21 -37.39 -29.53
C SER A 5 -50.47 -36.62 -28.21
N LEU A 6 -51.52 -37.02 -27.48
CA LEU A 6 -51.82 -36.49 -26.16
C LEU A 6 -50.74 -36.88 -25.13
N ILE A 7 -50.35 -38.15 -25.15
CA ILE A 7 -49.28 -38.67 -24.24
C ILE A 7 -47.96 -37.97 -24.51
N ILE A 8 -47.57 -37.84 -25.76
CA ILE A 8 -46.31 -37.12 -26.16
C ILE A 8 -46.34 -35.68 -25.69
N SER A 9 -47.50 -34.97 -25.85
CA SER A 9 -47.62 -33.58 -25.39
C SER A 9 -47.47 -33.43 -23.87
N ILE A 10 -48.08 -34.37 -23.08
CA ILE A 10 -47.98 -34.36 -21.62
C ILE A 10 -46.52 -34.60 -21.19
N ILE A 11 -45.83 -35.59 -21.80
CA ILE A 11 -44.43 -35.87 -21.49
C ILE A 11 -43.55 -34.67 -21.84
N GLY A 12 -43.74 -34.05 -22.99
CA GLY A 12 -43.01 -32.86 -23.41
C GLY A 12 -43.17 -31.68 -22.44
N THR A 13 -44.44 -31.47 -21.94
CA THR A 13 -44.70 -30.43 -20.97
C THR A 13 -43.99 -30.70 -19.63
N ILE A 14 -43.98 -31.94 -19.14
CA ILE A 14 -43.33 -32.31 -17.90
C ILE A 14 -41.80 -32.09 -18.01
N VAL A 15 -41.20 -32.53 -19.11
CA VAL A 15 -39.75 -32.32 -19.37
C VAL A 15 -39.40 -30.86 -19.41
N THR A 16 -40.26 -30.04 -20.04
CA THR A 16 -40.05 -28.60 -20.10
C THR A 16 -40.09 -27.94 -18.73
N ILE A 17 -41.06 -28.30 -17.89
CA ILE A 17 -41.17 -27.77 -16.53
C ILE A 17 -39.95 -28.17 -15.67
N VAL A 18 -39.57 -29.45 -15.73
CA VAL A 18 -38.38 -29.93 -14.98
C VAL A 18 -37.12 -29.22 -15.43
N SER A 19 -36.92 -29.03 -16.73
CA SER A 19 -35.79 -28.31 -17.30
C SER A 19 -35.78 -26.84 -16.88
N ALA A 20 -36.93 -26.18 -16.85
CA ALA A 20 -37.04 -24.80 -16.37
C ALA A 20 -36.68 -24.65 -14.89
N ILE A 21 -37.17 -25.57 -14.05
CA ILE A 21 -36.83 -25.58 -12.60
C ILE A 21 -35.31 -25.83 -12.42
N TYR A 22 -34.72 -26.73 -13.18
CA TYR A 22 -33.30 -27.01 -13.12
C TYR A 22 -32.47 -25.80 -13.56
N ALA A 23 -32.83 -25.17 -14.67
CA ALA A 23 -32.18 -23.96 -15.17
C ALA A 23 -32.26 -22.80 -14.15
N TYR A 24 -33.43 -22.61 -13.52
CA TYR A 24 -33.58 -21.60 -12.47
C TYR A 24 -32.66 -21.86 -11.28
N ARG A 25 -32.59 -23.09 -10.77
CA ARG A 25 -31.67 -23.46 -9.69
C ARG A 25 -30.21 -23.29 -10.05
N GLN A 26 -29.83 -23.58 -11.29
CA GLN A 26 -28.47 -23.35 -11.76
C GLN A 26 -28.13 -21.85 -11.85
N ALA A 27 -29.06 -21.04 -12.31
CA ALA A 27 -28.89 -19.59 -12.37
C ALA A 27 -28.75 -18.98 -10.97
N GLU A 28 -29.51 -19.46 -9.99
CA GLU A 28 -29.41 -19.02 -8.60
C GLU A 28 -28.05 -19.41 -7.99
N LYS A 29 -27.59 -20.64 -8.21
CA LYS A 29 -26.27 -21.10 -7.77
C LYS A 29 -25.15 -20.26 -8.41
N ALA A 30 -25.23 -20.00 -9.71
CA ALA A 30 -24.25 -19.21 -10.43
C ALA A 30 -24.19 -17.77 -9.88
N LYS A 31 -25.33 -17.16 -9.59
CA LYS A 31 -25.41 -15.84 -8.97
C LYS A 31 -24.74 -15.83 -7.60
N LYS A 32 -25.03 -16.82 -6.75
CA LYS A 32 -24.43 -16.94 -5.42
C LYS A 32 -22.91 -17.10 -5.51
N SER A 33 -22.43 -17.99 -6.38
CA SER A 33 -20.99 -18.19 -6.59
C SER A 33 -20.29 -16.95 -7.13
N ALA A 34 -20.96 -16.16 -8.00
CA ALA A 34 -20.41 -14.89 -8.48
C ALA A 34 -20.28 -13.87 -7.35
N THR A 35 -21.28 -13.76 -6.46
CA THR A 35 -21.20 -12.88 -5.29
C THR A 35 -20.09 -13.30 -4.32
N GLU A 36 -19.97 -14.60 -4.02
CA GLU A 36 -18.90 -15.13 -3.17
C GLU A 36 -17.51 -14.86 -3.77
N ALA A 37 -17.37 -15.00 -5.09
CA ALA A 37 -16.12 -14.72 -5.79
C ALA A 37 -15.77 -13.22 -5.73
N GLU A 38 -16.75 -12.33 -5.84
CA GLU A 38 -16.54 -10.87 -5.73
C GLU A 38 -16.12 -10.47 -4.30
N GLU A 39 -16.79 -11.01 -3.27
CA GLU A 39 -16.41 -10.79 -1.87
C GLU A 39 -15.00 -11.30 -1.57
N MET A 40 -14.65 -12.49 -2.10
CA MET A 40 -13.30 -13.04 -1.96
C MET A 40 -12.26 -12.17 -2.64
N LYS A 41 -12.53 -11.66 -3.85
CA LYS A 41 -11.65 -10.73 -4.56
C LYS A 41 -11.40 -9.46 -3.72
N LEU A 42 -12.46 -8.85 -3.19
CA LEU A 42 -12.33 -7.66 -2.35
C LEU A 42 -11.55 -7.93 -1.06
N SER A 43 -11.72 -9.12 -0.49
CA SER A 43 -10.94 -9.54 0.69
C SER A 43 -9.46 -9.66 0.36
N ILE A 44 -9.11 -10.32 -0.75
CA ILE A 44 -7.72 -10.46 -1.21
C ILE A 44 -7.09 -9.09 -1.50
N GLU A 45 -7.81 -8.19 -2.15
CA GLU A 45 -7.32 -6.83 -2.43
C GLU A 45 -7.03 -6.05 -1.14
N ARG A 46 -7.87 -6.18 -0.11
CA ARG A 46 -7.65 -5.55 1.20
C ARG A 46 -6.43 -6.13 1.92
N GLU A 47 -6.28 -7.44 1.92
CA GLU A 47 -5.12 -8.12 2.52
C GLU A 47 -3.82 -7.73 1.81
N TYR A 48 -3.82 -7.71 0.49
CA TYR A 48 -2.66 -7.27 -0.30
C TYR A 48 -2.26 -5.83 0.03
N LYS A 49 -3.22 -4.91 0.04
CA LYS A 49 -3.02 -3.52 0.43
C LYS A 49 -2.41 -3.39 1.82
N LYS A 50 -2.90 -4.16 2.79
CA LYS A 50 -2.38 -4.17 4.17
C LYS A 50 -0.94 -4.66 4.23
N ILE A 51 -0.59 -5.70 3.47
CA ILE A 51 0.78 -6.23 3.39
C ILE A 51 1.72 -5.17 2.82
N GLU A 52 1.36 -4.50 1.72
CA GLU A 52 2.22 -3.49 1.09
C GLU A 52 2.40 -2.26 1.99
N LEU A 53 1.34 -1.79 2.64
CA LEU A 53 1.44 -0.71 3.64
C LEU A 53 2.28 -1.14 4.86
N GLY A 54 2.22 -2.40 5.27
CA GLY A 54 3.10 -2.94 6.32
C GLY A 54 4.58 -2.92 5.94
N LYS A 55 4.90 -3.30 4.71
CA LYS A 55 6.27 -3.20 4.17
C LYS A 55 6.73 -1.74 4.13
N LEU A 56 5.87 -0.84 3.65
CA LEU A 56 6.15 0.59 3.60
C LEU A 56 6.43 1.16 5.00
N LEU A 57 5.63 0.80 6.00
CA LEU A 57 5.83 1.23 7.39
C LEU A 57 7.17 0.73 7.94
N ASN A 58 7.53 -0.53 7.68
CA ASN A 58 8.80 -1.09 8.13
C ASN A 58 10.00 -0.40 7.48
N SER A 59 9.93 -0.13 6.18
CA SER A 59 10.92 0.65 5.45
C SER A 59 11.04 2.07 6.04
N THR A 60 9.92 2.73 6.34
CA THR A 60 9.91 4.07 6.94
C THR A 60 10.52 4.06 8.34
N LYS A 61 10.21 3.07 9.17
CA LYS A 61 10.81 2.91 10.51
C LYS A 61 12.33 2.70 10.44
N SER A 62 12.81 1.86 9.53
CA SER A 62 14.25 1.67 9.32
C SER A 62 14.93 2.96 8.86
N THR A 63 14.26 3.72 8.00
CA THR A 63 14.79 5.00 7.50
C THR A 63 14.83 6.06 8.59
N ILE A 64 13.83 6.13 9.50
CA ILE A 64 13.86 7.10 10.61
C ILE A 64 15.02 6.81 11.58
N GLU A 65 15.32 5.54 11.84
CA GLU A 65 16.48 5.18 12.65
C GLU A 65 17.80 5.57 11.96
N LEU A 66 17.88 5.37 10.65
CA LEU A 66 19.05 5.78 9.86
C LEU A 66 19.24 7.31 9.88
N THR A 67 18.16 8.06 9.66
CA THR A 67 18.20 9.53 9.61
C THR A 67 18.51 10.16 10.96
N ARG A 68 18.30 9.47 12.07
CA ARG A 68 18.71 9.92 13.41
C ARG A 68 20.22 10.21 13.48
N ASN A 69 21.04 9.50 12.70
CA ASN A 69 22.48 9.75 12.64
C ASN A 69 22.83 11.04 11.88
N LEU A 70 21.91 11.58 11.09
CA LEU A 70 22.07 12.85 10.39
C LEU A 70 21.66 14.06 11.25
N THR A 71 20.95 13.85 12.37
CA THR A 71 20.43 14.93 13.20
C THR A 71 21.51 15.55 14.06
N THR A 72 21.26 16.79 14.49
CA THR A 72 22.14 17.51 15.40
C THR A 72 22.38 16.70 16.67
N PRO A 73 23.61 16.34 17.03
CA PRO A 73 23.89 15.56 18.21
C PRO A 73 23.53 16.33 19.48
N ALA A 74 22.78 15.72 20.39
CA ALA A 74 22.41 16.31 21.69
C ALA A 74 23.65 16.66 22.53
N ASN A 75 24.80 16.01 22.27
CA ASN A 75 26.09 16.32 22.89
C ASN A 75 27.13 16.62 21.81
N PRO A 76 27.57 17.88 21.67
CA PRO A 76 28.58 18.29 20.65
C PRO A 76 29.92 17.56 20.76
N ALA A 77 30.26 17.02 21.95
CA ALA A 77 31.46 16.23 22.14
C ALA A 77 31.39 14.82 21.52
N LYS A 78 30.18 14.30 21.24
CA LYS A 78 29.95 13.06 20.49
C LYS A 78 29.80 13.35 19.01
N LYS A 79 30.85 13.91 18.38
CA LYS A 79 30.93 13.92 16.91
C LYS A 79 30.89 12.47 16.42
N VAL A 80 29.88 12.11 15.62
CA VAL A 80 29.79 10.80 14.99
C VAL A 80 30.96 10.72 13.99
N ARG A 81 32.10 10.14 14.44
CA ARG A 81 33.24 9.88 13.56
C ARG A 81 32.83 8.81 12.56
N GLY A 82 32.96 9.10 11.27
CA GLY A 82 32.81 8.12 10.20
C GLY A 82 31.37 8.00 9.63
N LEU A 83 30.56 9.06 9.67
CA LEU A 83 29.28 9.07 8.98
C LEU A 83 29.54 9.03 7.47
N ASN A 84 29.16 7.92 6.83
CA ASN A 84 29.20 7.83 5.37
C ASN A 84 27.92 8.42 4.78
N TYR A 85 27.97 9.69 4.39
CA TYR A 85 26.84 10.39 3.80
C TYR A 85 26.36 9.76 2.49
N GLU A 86 27.28 9.20 1.67
CA GLU A 86 26.93 8.57 0.40
C GLU A 86 26.06 7.34 0.59
N ASP A 87 26.39 6.49 1.56
CA ASP A 87 25.58 5.32 1.89
C ASP A 87 24.18 5.72 2.38
N ILE A 88 24.11 6.74 3.25
CA ILE A 88 22.82 7.23 3.76
C ILE A 88 21.98 7.81 2.63
N ILE A 89 22.56 8.61 1.74
CA ILE A 89 21.89 9.17 0.57
C ILE A 89 21.38 8.06 -0.35
N SER A 90 22.17 7.01 -0.58
CA SER A 90 21.77 5.86 -1.38
C SER A 90 20.54 5.16 -0.78
N VAL A 91 20.51 4.96 0.54
CA VAL A 91 19.35 4.37 1.25
C VAL A 91 18.13 5.28 1.18
N LEU A 92 18.31 6.59 1.36
CA LEU A 92 17.21 7.56 1.25
C LEU A 92 16.59 7.59 -0.15
N ARG A 93 17.40 7.50 -1.21
CA ARG A 93 16.89 7.42 -2.59
C ARG A 93 16.05 6.15 -2.80
N LYS A 94 16.56 4.98 -2.37
CA LYS A 94 15.80 3.73 -2.44
C LYS A 94 14.49 3.80 -1.63
N TYR A 95 14.50 4.47 -0.50
CA TYR A 95 13.30 4.70 0.29
C TYR A 95 12.29 5.57 -0.45
N ILE A 96 12.73 6.64 -1.11
CA ILE A 96 11.85 7.50 -1.93
C ILE A 96 11.24 6.71 -3.09
N ASP A 97 12.03 5.86 -3.76
CA ASP A 97 11.52 5.01 -4.84
C ASP A 97 10.44 4.04 -4.31
N ASN A 98 10.66 3.45 -3.14
CA ASN A 98 9.66 2.62 -2.46
C ASN A 98 8.38 3.42 -2.11
N LEU A 99 8.51 4.68 -1.66
CA LEU A 99 7.36 5.55 -1.42
C LEU A 99 6.57 5.83 -2.70
N LYS A 100 7.26 6.15 -3.81
CA LYS A 100 6.64 6.42 -5.12
C LYS A 100 5.84 5.22 -5.61
N GLU A 101 6.38 4.01 -5.42
CA GLU A 101 5.73 2.76 -5.82
C GLU A 101 4.52 2.40 -4.97
N ASN A 102 4.52 2.75 -3.68
CA ASN A 102 3.55 2.21 -2.73
C ASN A 102 2.60 3.23 -2.10
N CYS A 103 2.81 4.56 -2.28
CA CYS A 103 1.94 5.58 -1.68
C CYS A 103 0.50 5.54 -2.20
N HIS A 104 0.26 5.01 -3.41
CA HIS A 104 -1.07 4.86 -4.00
C HIS A 104 -2.00 3.89 -3.23
N TYR A 105 -1.45 3.07 -2.32
CA TYR A 105 -2.25 2.25 -1.41
C TYR A 105 -2.86 3.06 -0.26
N LEU A 106 -2.41 4.29 -0.02
CA LEU A 106 -2.99 5.20 0.95
C LEU A 106 -4.28 5.85 0.40
N PRO A 107 -5.18 6.34 1.26
CA PRO A 107 -6.28 7.21 0.84
C PRO A 107 -5.74 8.46 0.14
N ASN A 108 -6.50 9.02 -0.83
CA ASN A 108 -6.05 10.13 -1.70
C ASN A 108 -5.48 11.35 -0.94
N ASP A 109 -6.08 11.73 0.19
CA ASP A 109 -5.59 12.84 1.03
C ASP A 109 -4.24 12.52 1.68
N LYS A 110 -4.02 11.27 2.07
CA LYS A 110 -2.78 10.78 2.69
C LYS A 110 -1.71 10.49 1.64
N GLU A 111 -2.09 9.98 0.48
CA GLU A 111 -1.22 9.86 -0.68
C GLU A 111 -0.63 11.23 -1.05
N THR A 112 -1.49 12.26 -1.23
CA THR A 112 -1.06 13.62 -1.55
C THR A 112 -0.12 14.19 -0.50
N SER A 113 -0.41 13.98 0.79
CA SER A 113 0.46 14.39 1.90
C SER A 113 1.82 13.68 1.85
N THR A 114 1.84 12.36 1.61
CA THR A 114 3.06 11.57 1.49
C THR A 114 3.91 12.02 0.30
N ILE A 115 3.26 12.32 -0.84
CA ILE A 115 3.93 12.87 -2.03
C ILE A 115 4.61 14.21 -1.71
N ALA A 116 3.95 15.09 -0.99
CA ALA A 116 4.53 16.37 -0.59
C ALA A 116 5.77 16.17 0.29
N GLU A 117 5.73 15.23 1.24
CA GLU A 117 6.85 14.97 2.14
C GLU A 117 8.05 14.33 1.41
N TYR A 118 7.86 13.33 0.55
CA TYR A 118 9.01 12.75 -0.14
C TYR A 118 9.64 13.71 -1.14
N LYS A 119 8.90 14.61 -1.77
CA LYS A 119 9.46 15.68 -2.61
C LYS A 119 10.35 16.64 -1.81
N LYS A 120 9.98 16.97 -0.57
CA LYS A 120 10.84 17.74 0.33
C LYS A 120 12.15 16.98 0.63
N ILE A 121 12.05 15.67 0.91
CA ILE A 121 13.22 14.82 1.16
C ILE A 121 14.14 14.82 -0.07
N GLU A 122 13.62 14.70 -1.30
CA GLU A 122 14.41 14.79 -2.54
C GLU A 122 15.19 16.11 -2.63
N THR A 123 14.53 17.22 -2.32
CA THR A 123 15.17 18.55 -2.29
C THR A 123 16.28 18.59 -1.25
N PHE A 124 16.02 18.13 -0.03
CA PHE A 124 17.01 18.12 1.05
C PHE A 124 18.18 17.19 0.79
N ILE A 125 17.96 16.05 0.11
CA ILE A 125 19.08 15.19 -0.35
C ILE A 125 19.96 15.94 -1.32
N SER A 126 19.40 16.72 -2.26
CA SER A 126 20.17 17.52 -3.22
C SER A 126 20.99 18.60 -2.51
N GLU A 127 20.41 19.26 -1.51
CA GLU A 127 21.12 20.24 -0.67
C GLU A 127 22.25 19.55 0.14
N LEU A 128 21.98 18.37 0.72
CA LEU A 128 22.95 17.63 1.53
C LEU A 128 24.18 17.20 0.73
N VAL A 129 23.98 16.85 -0.55
CA VAL A 129 25.07 16.44 -1.47
C VAL A 129 26.03 17.62 -1.75
N THR A 130 25.51 18.83 -1.87
CA THR A 130 26.28 20.02 -2.25
C THR A 130 26.82 20.81 -1.07
N GLU A 131 26.28 20.58 0.13
CA GLU A 131 26.71 21.32 1.33
C GLU A 131 28.06 20.80 1.86
N ASN A 132 28.94 21.74 2.22
CA ASN A 132 30.26 21.43 2.79
C ASN A 132 30.33 21.72 4.29
N ASP A 133 29.47 22.62 4.80
CA ASP A 133 29.42 22.98 6.21
C ASP A 133 28.75 21.88 7.03
N GLN A 134 29.47 21.37 8.05
CA GLN A 134 28.99 20.26 8.87
C GLN A 134 27.76 20.66 9.71
N GLN A 135 27.67 21.89 10.17
CA GLN A 135 26.53 22.35 10.96
C GLN A 135 25.26 22.40 10.07
N LYS A 136 25.40 22.92 8.87
CA LYS A 136 24.29 22.95 7.90
C LYS A 136 23.87 21.55 7.46
N LYS A 137 24.82 20.58 7.32
CA LYS A 137 24.47 19.19 7.09
C LYS A 137 23.59 18.60 8.17
N TYR A 138 23.84 18.92 9.43
CA TYR A 138 22.96 18.50 10.54
C TYR A 138 21.59 19.14 10.46
N GLU A 139 21.51 20.45 10.14
CA GLU A 139 20.22 21.14 9.96
C GLU A 139 19.39 20.55 8.82
N ILE A 140 20.02 20.17 7.71
CA ILE A 140 19.38 19.46 6.60
C ILE A 140 18.95 18.05 7.07
N GLY A 141 19.79 17.37 7.82
CA GLY A 141 19.49 16.07 8.41
C GLY A 141 18.26 16.10 9.33
N ASP A 142 18.15 17.12 10.17
CA ASP A 142 16.96 17.35 11.02
C ASP A 142 15.69 17.51 10.18
N LYS A 143 15.75 18.27 9.07
CA LYS A 143 14.61 18.44 8.16
C LYS A 143 14.20 17.10 7.51
N ILE A 144 15.17 16.31 7.03
CA ILE A 144 14.91 14.98 6.46
C ILE A 144 14.27 14.07 7.51
N HIS A 145 14.83 14.01 8.73
CA HIS A 145 14.31 13.19 9.82
C HIS A 145 12.85 13.54 10.15
N ASN A 146 12.53 14.83 10.21
CA ASN A 146 11.18 15.30 10.47
C ASN A 146 10.20 14.89 9.36
N CYS A 147 10.58 15.02 8.07
CA CYS A 147 9.74 14.58 6.95
C CYS A 147 9.48 13.07 7.01
N VAL A 148 10.49 12.25 7.30
CA VAL A 148 10.32 10.80 7.47
C VAL A 148 9.40 10.50 8.66
N GLY A 149 9.52 11.26 9.77
CA GLY A 149 8.64 11.17 10.93
C GLY A 149 7.17 11.46 10.60
N GLU A 150 6.90 12.47 9.77
CA GLU A 150 5.53 12.77 9.31
C GLU A 150 4.97 11.61 8.46
N ILE A 151 5.78 11.02 7.58
CA ILE A 151 5.35 9.85 6.79
C ILE A 151 4.99 8.66 7.71
N VAL A 152 5.76 8.39 8.78
CA VAL A 152 5.39 7.37 9.79
C VAL A 152 4.00 7.63 10.36
N ARG A 153 3.71 8.89 10.74
CA ARG A 153 2.41 9.28 11.31
C ARG A 153 1.26 9.06 10.34
N VAL A 154 1.52 9.31 9.05
CA VAL A 154 0.52 9.12 7.99
C VAL A 154 0.28 7.63 7.73
N VAL A 155 1.31 6.79 7.64
CA VAL A 155 1.21 5.38 7.22
C VAL A 155 0.74 4.47 8.36
N LYS A 156 1.20 4.68 9.59
CA LYS A 156 0.96 3.81 10.75
C LYS A 156 -0.53 3.46 10.98
N PRO A 157 -1.51 4.39 10.93
CA PRO A 157 -2.91 4.07 11.19
C PRO A 157 -3.51 3.04 10.23
N TYR A 158 -2.94 2.90 9.02
CA TYR A 158 -3.44 2.00 7.98
C TYR A 158 -2.83 0.60 8.02
N THR A 159 -1.87 0.38 8.90
CA THR A 159 -1.26 -0.96 9.13
C THR A 159 -1.81 -1.64 10.37
N ASP A 160 -2.36 -0.89 11.33
CA ASP A 160 -2.86 -1.41 12.62
C ASP A 160 -4.37 -1.77 12.58
N ILE A 161 -5.00 -1.71 11.39
CA ILE A 161 -6.42 -2.07 11.23
C ILE A 161 -6.57 -3.58 11.45
N LYS A 162 -7.23 -3.93 12.56
CA LYS A 162 -7.62 -5.30 12.92
C LYS A 162 -8.75 -5.82 12.02
#